data_9daa4ad2a290ad4223da90c739ccde49
#
_entry.id   9daa4ad2a290ad4223da90c739ccde49
#
_cell.length_a   1.000
_cell.length_b   1.000
_cell.length_c   1.000
_cell.angle_alpha   90.00
_cell.angle_beta   90.00
_cell.angle_gamma   90.00
#
_symmetry.space_group_name_H-M   'P 1'
#
loop_
_entity.id
_entity.type
_entity.pdbx_description
1 polymer ?
#
loop_
_entity_poly.entity_id
_entity_poly.type
_entity_poly.pdbx_seq_one_letter_code
_entity_poly.pdbx_strand_id
1 'polypeptide(L)'
;MTTSALTASATAPEPGSERLITVASGKGGVGKTWLAITLAHALARAGRRTLLFDGDIGLANIDIQLGLMVERDLGSVAAGRISLAQAISSFASGGFDVIAGKSGSGALGLLSTERLAELRHDLVALARDYDRVVLDLGAGIDGAVRTMAGGDGTILVVTSDEPTAITDAYAFIKVTAMRHPGIDLRIVVNMASTPAEGRRTFETLKKACESFLKISPPLAGIVRRDNKVRDTIRHQMPILMRHPNSHAAEDIEGLARGLVAAP
;
A
#
# COMPACT_ATOMS: atom_id res chain seq x y z
N MET A 1 11.73 32.50 -29.96
CA MET A 1 12.14 31.49 -28.96
C MET A 1 10.93 30.57 -28.72
N THR A 2 10.91 29.45 -29.41
CA THR A 2 9.80 28.50 -29.42
C THR A 2 9.97 27.55 -28.22
N THR A 3 9.08 27.66 -27.25
CA THR A 3 9.02 26.77 -26.06
C THR A 3 8.40 25.47 -26.54
N SER A 4 9.23 24.45 -26.75
CA SER A 4 8.78 23.08 -27.02
C SER A 4 8.19 22.52 -25.73
N ALA A 5 6.86 22.44 -25.66
CA ALA A 5 6.16 21.70 -24.62
C ALA A 5 6.40 20.19 -24.84
N LEU A 6 7.19 19.57 -23.99
CA LEU A 6 7.28 18.12 -23.86
C LEU A 6 5.93 17.62 -23.37
N THR A 7 5.05 17.25 -24.29
CA THR A 7 3.87 16.43 -24.01
C THR A 7 4.36 15.05 -23.62
N ALA A 8 4.37 14.76 -22.32
CA ALA A 8 4.50 13.40 -21.83
C ALA A 8 3.32 12.58 -22.40
N SER A 9 3.60 11.69 -23.31
CA SER A 9 2.63 10.71 -23.83
C SER A 9 2.21 9.85 -22.65
N ALA A 10 0.95 9.95 -22.23
CA ALA A 10 0.37 9.00 -21.28
C ALA A 10 0.34 7.63 -21.99
N THR A 11 1.28 6.77 -21.65
CA THR A 11 1.24 5.37 -22.05
C THR A 11 -0.01 4.73 -21.46
N ALA A 12 -0.73 3.92 -22.24
CA ALA A 12 -1.88 3.18 -21.74
C ALA A 12 -1.47 2.31 -20.53
N PRO A 13 -2.33 2.17 -19.51
CA PRO A 13 -2.00 1.34 -18.34
C PRO A 13 -1.65 -0.09 -18.75
N GLU A 14 -0.65 -0.66 -18.10
CA GLU A 14 -0.27 -2.06 -18.33
C GLU A 14 -1.40 -2.99 -17.85
N PRO A 15 -1.85 -3.98 -18.67
CA PRO A 15 -2.87 -4.93 -18.24
C PRO A 15 -2.47 -5.68 -16.96
N GLY A 16 -3.33 -5.63 -15.93
CA GLY A 16 -3.06 -6.18 -14.59
C GLY A 16 -2.76 -5.10 -13.56
N SER A 17 -2.32 -3.90 -13.97
CA SER A 17 -2.03 -2.80 -13.06
C SER A 17 -3.29 -2.29 -12.34
N GLU A 18 -4.47 -2.42 -12.94
CA GLU A 18 -5.77 -2.09 -12.33
C GLU A 18 -6.10 -2.93 -11.10
N ARG A 19 -5.41 -4.06 -10.91
CA ARG A 19 -5.55 -4.96 -9.76
C ARG A 19 -4.68 -4.56 -8.58
N LEU A 20 -3.74 -3.63 -8.79
CA LEU A 20 -2.84 -3.15 -7.75
C LEU A 20 -3.54 -2.17 -6.82
N ILE A 21 -3.40 -2.41 -5.53
CA ILE A 21 -3.78 -1.51 -4.45
C ILE A 21 -2.51 -1.20 -3.67
N THR A 22 -1.93 -0.06 -3.93
CA THR A 22 -0.69 0.38 -3.27
C THR A 22 -1.02 1.10 -1.97
N VAL A 23 -0.46 0.65 -0.85
CA VAL A 23 -0.56 1.30 0.46
C VAL A 23 0.71 2.11 0.70
N ALA A 24 0.58 3.42 0.73
CA ALA A 24 1.71 4.34 0.81
C ALA A 24 1.47 5.44 1.85
N SER A 25 2.53 6.09 2.32
CA SER A 25 2.46 7.28 3.18
C SER A 25 3.70 8.14 3.04
N GLY A 26 3.56 9.43 3.29
CA GLY A 26 4.70 10.33 3.41
C GLY A 26 5.50 10.14 4.70
N LYS A 27 4.92 9.56 5.76
CA LYS A 27 5.52 9.42 7.11
C LYS A 27 5.54 7.99 7.59
N GLY A 28 6.61 7.62 8.30
CA GLY A 28 6.71 6.35 9.03
C GLY A 28 5.78 6.29 10.25
N GLY A 29 5.39 5.09 10.69
CA GLY A 29 4.62 4.88 11.90
C GLY A 29 3.10 5.13 11.79
N VAL A 30 2.57 5.50 10.62
CA VAL A 30 1.11 5.70 10.42
C VAL A 30 0.32 4.39 10.26
N GLY A 31 0.99 3.23 10.36
CA GLY A 31 0.35 1.90 10.38
C GLY A 31 0.08 1.28 9.02
N LYS A 32 0.86 1.62 7.99
CA LYS A 32 0.70 1.08 6.61
C LYS A 32 0.72 -0.44 6.56
N THR A 33 1.79 -1.07 7.07
CA THR A 33 1.97 -2.52 6.98
C THR A 33 0.83 -3.29 7.65
N TRP A 34 0.41 -2.87 8.85
CA TRP A 34 -0.74 -3.47 9.50
C TRP A 34 -2.03 -3.30 8.66
N LEU A 35 -2.22 -2.11 8.06
CA LEU A 35 -3.35 -1.83 7.18
C LEU A 35 -3.30 -2.71 5.93
N ALA A 36 -2.14 -2.84 5.28
CA ALA A 36 -1.94 -3.67 4.10
C ALA A 36 -2.23 -5.15 4.37
N ILE A 37 -1.70 -5.70 5.47
CA ILE A 37 -1.99 -7.08 5.92
C ILE A 37 -3.48 -7.28 6.16
N THR A 38 -4.11 -6.36 6.90
CA THR A 38 -5.52 -6.50 7.27
C THR A 38 -6.43 -6.33 6.05
N LEU A 39 -6.07 -5.43 5.12
CA LEU A 39 -6.78 -5.24 3.85
C LEU A 39 -6.68 -6.49 2.96
N ALA A 40 -5.48 -7.08 2.80
CA ALA A 40 -5.30 -8.31 2.04
C ALA A 40 -6.16 -9.45 2.61
N HIS A 41 -6.18 -9.58 3.93
CA HIS A 41 -7.04 -10.56 4.61
C HIS A 41 -8.54 -10.27 4.41
N ALA A 42 -8.98 -9.00 4.49
CA ALA A 42 -10.38 -8.64 4.28
C ALA A 42 -10.83 -8.91 2.83
N LEU A 43 -9.95 -8.66 1.85
CA LEU A 43 -10.20 -8.98 0.44
C LEU A 43 -10.31 -10.49 0.22
N ALA A 44 -9.42 -11.29 0.82
CA ALA A 44 -9.48 -12.75 0.76
C ALA A 44 -10.78 -13.30 1.38
N ARG A 45 -11.20 -12.77 2.54
CA ARG A 45 -12.50 -13.11 3.16
C ARG A 45 -13.70 -12.72 2.31
N ALA A 46 -13.56 -11.69 1.47
CA ALA A 46 -14.56 -11.31 0.48
C ALA A 46 -14.52 -12.17 -0.80
N GLY A 47 -13.78 -13.29 -0.79
CA GLY A 47 -13.68 -14.24 -1.90
C GLY A 47 -12.76 -13.79 -3.03
N ARG A 48 -11.87 -12.82 -2.80
CA ARG A 48 -10.91 -12.36 -3.80
C ARG A 48 -9.59 -13.12 -3.65
N ARG A 49 -9.10 -13.71 -4.75
CA ARG A 49 -7.74 -14.24 -4.79
C ARG A 49 -6.76 -13.09 -4.64
N THR A 50 -6.08 -13.04 -3.49
CA THR A 50 -5.32 -11.86 -3.07
C THR A 50 -3.86 -12.21 -2.85
N LEU A 51 -2.96 -11.33 -3.34
CA LEU A 51 -1.53 -11.35 -3.06
C LEU A 51 -1.18 -10.12 -2.21
N LEU A 52 -0.41 -10.32 -1.15
CA LEU A 52 0.22 -9.25 -0.37
C LEU A 52 1.71 -9.21 -0.72
N PHE A 53 2.20 -8.04 -1.12
CA PHE A 53 3.59 -7.83 -1.49
C PHE A 53 4.26 -6.84 -0.54
N ASP A 54 5.38 -7.25 0.07
CA ASP A 54 6.20 -6.41 0.94
C ASP A 54 7.16 -5.54 0.11
N GLY A 55 6.75 -4.34 -0.20
CA GLY A 55 7.53 -3.35 -0.95
C GLY A 55 8.29 -2.36 -0.07
N ASP A 56 8.36 -2.57 1.25
CA ASP A 56 9.20 -1.72 2.12
C ASP A 56 10.67 -2.06 1.90
N ILE A 57 11.30 -1.23 1.08
CA ILE A 57 12.67 -1.40 0.59
C ILE A 57 13.70 -1.37 1.72
N GLY A 58 13.40 -0.67 2.82
CA GLY A 58 14.33 -0.49 3.94
C GLY A 58 14.09 -1.44 5.11
N LEU A 59 12.83 -1.67 5.44
CA LEU A 59 12.44 -2.32 6.68
C LEU A 59 11.25 -3.27 6.47
N ALA A 60 11.41 -4.26 5.56
CA ALA A 60 10.43 -5.33 5.40
C ALA A 60 10.03 -5.90 6.77
N ASN A 61 8.75 -6.07 7.03
CA ASN A 61 8.26 -6.50 8.34
C ASN A 61 6.93 -7.29 8.29
N ILE A 62 6.44 -7.64 7.10
CA ILE A 62 5.25 -8.48 6.94
C ILE A 62 5.52 -9.88 7.54
N ASP A 63 6.73 -10.42 7.34
CA ASP A 63 7.17 -11.70 7.92
C ASP A 63 7.03 -11.71 9.44
N ILE A 64 7.49 -10.64 10.12
CA ILE A 64 7.38 -10.51 11.58
C ILE A 64 5.92 -10.41 12.02
N GLN A 65 5.11 -9.57 11.36
CA GLN A 65 3.73 -9.35 11.78
C GLN A 65 2.82 -10.55 11.56
N LEU A 66 3.16 -11.42 10.61
CA LEU A 66 2.43 -12.68 10.31
C LEU A 66 3.08 -13.93 10.93
N GLY A 67 4.26 -13.80 11.55
CA GLY A 67 5.01 -14.95 12.08
C GLY A 67 5.47 -15.91 10.98
N LEU A 68 5.78 -15.40 9.79
CA LEU A 68 6.19 -16.21 8.65
C LEU A 68 7.67 -16.55 8.70
N MET A 69 8.00 -17.80 8.49
CA MET A 69 9.38 -18.24 8.21
C MET A 69 9.58 -18.22 6.69
N VAL A 70 10.16 -17.14 6.18
CA VAL A 70 10.33 -16.93 4.74
C VAL A 70 11.64 -17.56 4.28
N GLU A 71 11.55 -18.65 3.50
CA GLU A 71 12.71 -19.30 2.89
C GLU A 71 13.07 -18.69 1.54
N ARG A 72 12.06 -18.29 0.76
CA ARG A 72 12.19 -17.67 -0.57
C ARG A 72 11.72 -16.23 -0.49
N ASP A 73 12.64 -15.33 -0.23
CA ASP A 73 12.41 -13.93 0.04
C ASP A 73 12.67 -13.02 -1.16
N LEU A 74 12.23 -11.78 -1.07
CA LEU A 74 12.51 -10.74 -2.06
C LEU A 74 14.01 -10.46 -2.24
N GLY A 75 14.84 -10.70 -1.24
CA GLY A 75 16.30 -10.62 -1.36
C GLY A 75 16.85 -11.64 -2.34
N SER A 76 16.25 -12.82 -2.40
CA SER A 76 16.58 -13.87 -3.38
C SER A 76 16.14 -13.50 -4.80
N VAL A 77 14.99 -12.84 -4.94
CA VAL A 77 14.52 -12.27 -6.22
C VAL A 77 15.43 -11.13 -6.67
N ALA A 78 15.73 -10.20 -5.78
CA ALA A 78 16.62 -9.08 -6.03
C ALA A 78 18.02 -9.52 -6.52
N ALA A 79 18.52 -10.60 -5.95
CA ALA A 79 19.80 -11.21 -6.35
C ALA A 79 19.71 -12.08 -7.64
N GLY A 80 18.54 -12.18 -8.27
CA GLY A 80 18.33 -12.97 -9.49
C GLY A 80 18.39 -14.49 -9.27
N ARG A 81 18.33 -14.97 -8.03
CA ARG A 81 18.42 -16.41 -7.72
C ARG A 81 17.12 -17.16 -7.95
N ILE A 82 15.99 -16.47 -7.80
CA ILE A 82 14.63 -17.00 -8.04
C ILE A 82 13.79 -15.96 -8.76
N SER A 83 12.73 -16.41 -9.45
CA SER A 83 11.72 -15.51 -10.00
C SER A 83 10.76 -14.98 -8.92
N LEU A 84 10.02 -13.91 -9.24
CA LEU A 84 9.01 -13.37 -8.34
C LEU A 84 7.92 -14.40 -7.99
N ALA A 85 7.47 -15.19 -8.99
CA ALA A 85 6.51 -16.27 -8.78
C ALA A 85 7.01 -17.37 -7.84
N GLN A 86 8.31 -17.66 -7.83
CA GLN A 86 8.90 -18.63 -6.91
C GLN A 86 9.00 -18.12 -5.47
N ALA A 87 8.92 -16.81 -5.26
CA ALA A 87 8.93 -16.20 -3.92
C ALA A 87 7.54 -16.21 -3.24
N ILE A 88 6.48 -16.63 -3.94
CA ILE A 88 5.15 -16.71 -3.37
C ILE A 88 5.12 -17.75 -2.26
N SER A 89 4.58 -17.36 -1.12
CA SER A 89 4.28 -18.20 0.03
C SER A 89 2.80 -18.10 0.38
N SER A 90 2.12 -19.21 0.60
CA SER A 90 0.71 -19.18 0.99
C SER A 90 0.56 -18.91 2.49
N PHE A 91 -0.23 -17.92 2.86
CA PHE A 91 -0.68 -17.69 4.22
C PHE A 91 -2.06 -18.32 4.41
N ALA A 92 -2.08 -19.66 4.53
CA ALA A 92 -3.30 -20.46 4.49
C ALA A 92 -4.34 -20.05 5.54
N SER A 93 -3.91 -19.67 6.76
CA SER A 93 -4.82 -19.21 7.82
C SER A 93 -5.54 -17.91 7.49
N GLY A 94 -4.95 -17.05 6.64
CA GLY A 94 -5.56 -15.80 6.16
C GLY A 94 -6.22 -15.93 4.79
N GLY A 95 -5.99 -17.03 4.08
CA GLY A 95 -6.57 -17.28 2.76
C GLY A 95 -6.00 -16.39 1.64
N PHE A 96 -4.78 -15.88 1.79
CA PHE A 96 -4.09 -15.08 0.78
C PHE A 96 -2.63 -15.50 0.64
N ASP A 97 -2.03 -15.13 -0.50
CA ASP A 97 -0.62 -15.37 -0.77
C ASP A 97 0.22 -14.15 -0.37
N VAL A 98 1.50 -14.38 -0.06
CA VAL A 98 2.44 -13.34 0.38
C VAL A 98 3.76 -13.47 -0.37
N ILE A 99 4.29 -12.36 -0.83
CA ILE A 99 5.70 -12.21 -1.19
C ILE A 99 6.31 -11.28 -0.15
N ALA A 100 7.11 -11.83 0.74
CA ALA A 100 7.70 -11.09 1.85
C ALA A 100 9.19 -10.80 1.64
N GLY A 101 9.64 -9.66 2.14
CA GLY A 101 11.05 -9.42 2.40
C GLY A 101 11.48 -10.16 3.66
N LYS A 102 12.79 -10.37 3.82
CA LYS A 102 13.36 -10.81 5.08
C LYS A 102 13.71 -9.61 5.93
N SER A 103 13.12 -9.51 7.10
CA SER A 103 13.33 -8.38 8.02
C SER A 103 14.83 -8.16 8.29
N GLY A 104 15.24 -6.90 8.19
CA GLY A 104 16.63 -6.48 8.39
C GLY A 104 17.58 -6.75 7.22
N SER A 105 17.12 -7.31 6.10
CA SER A 105 17.98 -7.59 4.94
C SER A 105 18.36 -6.35 4.15
N GLY A 106 17.51 -5.32 4.12
CA GLY A 106 17.69 -4.12 3.28
C GLY A 106 17.89 -4.41 1.78
N ALA A 107 17.60 -5.63 1.34
CA ALA A 107 17.97 -6.14 0.02
C ALA A 107 17.42 -5.31 -1.14
N LEU A 108 16.19 -4.81 -1.02
CA LEU A 108 15.59 -3.95 -2.04
C LEU A 108 16.20 -2.54 -2.05
N GLY A 109 16.71 -2.05 -0.92
CA GLY A 109 17.36 -0.72 -0.81
C GLY A 109 18.67 -0.60 -1.60
N LEU A 110 19.25 -1.73 -1.97
CA LEU A 110 20.49 -1.80 -2.76
C LEU A 110 20.23 -1.91 -4.28
N LEU A 111 18.96 -2.01 -4.69
CA LEU A 111 18.61 -2.13 -6.10
C LEU A 111 18.71 -0.79 -6.82
N SER A 112 19.19 -0.83 -8.07
CA SER A 112 19.12 0.33 -8.96
C SER A 112 17.66 0.65 -9.33
N THR A 113 17.43 1.87 -9.79
CA THR A 113 16.08 2.31 -10.24
C THR A 113 15.56 1.41 -11.38
N GLU A 114 16.43 0.99 -12.28
CA GLU A 114 16.12 0.11 -13.40
C GLU A 114 15.65 -1.26 -12.89
N ARG A 115 16.37 -1.82 -11.91
CA ARG A 115 16.00 -3.12 -11.33
C ARG A 115 14.70 -3.07 -10.52
N LEU A 116 14.41 -1.94 -9.88
CA LEU A 116 13.12 -1.71 -9.23
C LEU A 116 11.98 -1.59 -10.24
N ALA A 117 12.23 -0.96 -11.39
CA ALA A 117 11.25 -0.87 -12.48
C ALA A 117 10.96 -2.26 -13.09
N GLU A 118 11.98 -3.09 -13.30
CA GLU A 118 11.81 -4.48 -13.73
C GLU A 118 11.00 -5.29 -12.70
N LEU A 119 11.32 -5.19 -11.41
CA LEU A 119 10.58 -5.87 -10.35
C LEU A 119 9.10 -5.44 -10.32
N ARG A 120 8.83 -4.15 -10.53
CA ARG A 120 7.46 -3.66 -10.64
C ARG A 120 6.75 -4.21 -11.88
N HIS A 121 7.42 -4.26 -13.02
CA HIS A 121 6.87 -4.86 -14.24
C HIS A 121 6.52 -6.35 -14.02
N ASP A 122 7.42 -7.11 -13.40
CA ASP A 122 7.17 -8.52 -13.04
C ASP A 122 5.97 -8.66 -12.07
N LEU A 123 5.82 -7.72 -11.14
CA LEU A 123 4.69 -7.69 -10.21
C LEU A 123 3.36 -7.41 -10.94
N VAL A 124 3.34 -6.48 -11.91
CA VAL A 124 2.16 -6.19 -12.73
C VAL A 124 1.79 -7.42 -13.60
N ALA A 125 2.79 -8.10 -14.16
CA ALA A 125 2.55 -9.33 -14.90
C ALA A 125 1.96 -10.42 -13.99
N LEU A 126 2.49 -10.60 -12.79
CA LEU A 126 2.01 -11.56 -11.79
C LEU A 126 0.59 -11.21 -11.29
N ALA A 127 0.25 -9.93 -11.23
CA ALA A 127 -1.07 -9.47 -10.79
C ALA A 127 -2.22 -10.02 -11.65
N ARG A 128 -1.96 -10.45 -12.88
CA ARG A 128 -2.95 -11.08 -13.76
C ARG A 128 -3.49 -12.40 -13.22
N ASP A 129 -2.74 -13.05 -12.34
CA ASP A 129 -3.14 -14.32 -11.70
C ASP A 129 -3.98 -14.12 -10.42
N TYR A 130 -4.20 -12.88 -10.00
CA TYR A 130 -4.91 -12.50 -8.80
C TYR A 130 -6.08 -11.56 -9.10
N ASP A 131 -7.09 -11.51 -8.23
CA ASP A 131 -8.14 -10.50 -8.31
C ASP A 131 -7.66 -9.15 -7.77
N ARG A 132 -6.80 -9.18 -6.73
CA ARG A 132 -6.21 -7.99 -6.12
C ARG A 132 -4.78 -8.28 -5.63
N VAL A 133 -3.91 -7.31 -5.79
CA VAL A 133 -2.55 -7.30 -5.23
C VAL A 133 -2.42 -6.10 -4.32
N VAL A 134 -2.17 -6.32 -3.04
CA VAL A 134 -1.91 -5.26 -2.07
C VAL A 134 -0.40 -5.09 -1.94
N LEU A 135 0.09 -3.92 -2.30
CA LEU A 135 1.50 -3.55 -2.25
C LEU A 135 1.75 -2.64 -1.05
N ASP A 136 2.44 -3.14 -0.01
CA ASP A 136 2.87 -2.33 1.14
C ASP A 136 4.17 -1.62 0.81
N LEU A 137 4.17 -0.30 0.71
CA LEU A 137 5.39 0.49 0.45
C LEU A 137 6.00 1.04 1.73
N GLY A 138 7.29 1.26 1.69
CA GLY A 138 8.00 2.07 2.69
C GLY A 138 7.42 3.48 2.80
N ALA A 139 7.80 4.18 3.88
CA ALA A 139 7.40 5.57 4.07
C ALA A 139 8.29 6.53 3.26
N GLY A 140 7.71 7.66 2.86
CA GLY A 140 8.47 8.74 2.24
C GLY A 140 8.17 8.93 0.75
N ILE A 141 9.02 9.72 0.12
CA ILE A 141 8.89 10.16 -1.28
C ILE A 141 10.18 9.92 -2.08
N ASP A 142 11.04 9.02 -1.63
CA ASP A 142 12.30 8.72 -2.32
C ASP A 142 12.08 8.04 -3.68
N GLY A 143 13.19 7.89 -4.45
CA GLY A 143 13.13 7.34 -5.80
C GLY A 143 12.56 5.94 -5.85
N ALA A 144 12.90 5.11 -4.86
CA ALA A 144 12.50 3.73 -4.80
C ALA A 144 11.00 3.56 -4.51
N VAL A 145 10.49 4.29 -3.51
CA VAL A 145 9.04 4.34 -3.21
C VAL A 145 8.25 4.82 -4.42
N ARG A 146 8.73 5.88 -5.11
CA ARG A 146 8.07 6.39 -6.31
C ARG A 146 8.06 5.39 -7.47
N THR A 147 9.17 4.68 -7.68
CA THR A 147 9.27 3.66 -8.74
C THR A 147 8.30 2.52 -8.46
N MET A 148 8.26 2.04 -7.22
CA MET A 148 7.36 0.95 -6.84
C MET A 148 5.89 1.37 -6.81
N ALA A 149 5.57 2.61 -6.43
CA ALA A 149 4.20 3.12 -6.50
C ALA A 149 3.66 3.13 -7.94
N GLY A 150 4.54 3.43 -8.91
CA GLY A 150 4.17 3.48 -10.32
C GLY A 150 3.14 4.54 -10.65
N GLY A 151 2.48 4.38 -11.81
CA GLY A 151 1.48 5.30 -12.34
C GLY A 151 0.10 4.68 -12.56
N ASP A 152 -0.14 3.46 -12.10
CA ASP A 152 -1.35 2.68 -12.39
C ASP A 152 -1.94 2.06 -11.12
N GLY A 153 -3.20 1.65 -11.21
CA GLY A 153 -3.95 1.07 -10.09
C GLY A 153 -4.41 2.13 -9.09
N THR A 154 -4.80 1.69 -7.90
CA THR A 154 -5.26 2.57 -6.81
C THR A 154 -4.15 2.77 -5.78
N ILE A 155 -3.85 4.01 -5.41
CA ILE A 155 -2.92 4.31 -4.32
C ILE A 155 -3.70 4.81 -3.10
N LEU A 156 -3.64 4.06 -2.02
CA LEU A 156 -4.16 4.44 -0.71
C LEU A 156 -3.09 5.23 0.06
N VAL A 157 -3.29 6.53 0.16
CA VAL A 157 -2.39 7.41 0.93
C VAL A 157 -2.83 7.42 2.38
N VAL A 158 -2.05 6.75 3.23
CA VAL A 158 -2.33 6.61 4.66
C VAL A 158 -1.76 7.79 5.43
N THR A 159 -2.59 8.41 6.25
CA THR A 159 -2.22 9.49 7.17
C THR A 159 -2.85 9.27 8.54
N SER A 160 -2.44 10.06 9.53
CA SER A 160 -3.08 10.18 10.84
C SER A 160 -3.44 11.64 11.13
N ASP A 161 -4.00 11.91 12.30
CA ASP A 161 -4.34 13.27 12.78
C ASP A 161 -3.12 14.11 13.18
N GLU A 162 -1.91 13.53 13.18
CA GLU A 162 -0.68 14.27 13.47
C GLU A 162 -0.40 15.31 12.35
N PRO A 163 -0.13 16.59 12.70
CA PRO A 163 0.12 17.63 11.70
C PRO A 163 1.24 17.28 10.70
N THR A 164 2.31 16.65 11.18
CA THR A 164 3.42 16.21 10.32
C THR A 164 3.00 15.10 9.36
N ALA A 165 2.15 14.16 9.79
CA ALA A 165 1.64 13.09 8.93
C ALA A 165 0.75 13.66 7.80
N ILE A 166 -0.06 14.67 8.10
CA ILE A 166 -0.90 15.36 7.10
C ILE A 166 -0.02 16.09 6.08
N THR A 167 1.02 16.82 6.55
CA THR A 167 1.97 17.53 5.67
C THR A 167 2.72 16.57 4.75
N ASP A 168 3.21 15.46 5.31
CA ASP A 168 3.96 14.44 4.56
C ASP A 168 3.06 13.69 3.56
N ALA A 169 1.80 13.43 3.93
CA ALA A 169 0.80 12.86 3.01
C ALA A 169 0.50 13.82 1.85
N TYR A 170 0.38 15.12 2.13
CA TYR A 170 0.24 16.13 1.07
C TYR A 170 1.46 16.14 0.13
N ALA A 171 2.69 16.07 0.68
CA ALA A 171 3.91 16.03 -0.12
C ALA A 171 3.94 14.78 -1.02
N PHE A 172 3.55 13.62 -0.49
CA PHE A 172 3.43 12.39 -1.26
C PHE A 172 2.41 12.52 -2.41
N ILE A 173 1.19 13.00 -2.11
CA ILE A 173 0.14 13.24 -3.10
C ILE A 173 0.63 14.20 -4.18
N LYS A 174 1.25 15.31 -3.80
CA LYS A 174 1.79 16.32 -4.74
C LYS A 174 2.77 15.69 -5.72
N VAL A 175 3.80 15.00 -5.21
CA VAL A 175 4.86 14.44 -6.06
C VAL A 175 4.29 13.35 -6.97
N THR A 176 3.38 12.51 -6.47
CA THR A 176 2.76 11.44 -7.23
C THR A 176 1.83 11.98 -8.33
N ALA A 177 0.95 12.92 -8.01
CA ALA A 177 0.03 13.52 -8.97
C ALA A 177 0.74 14.34 -10.07
N MET A 178 1.85 15.02 -9.74
CA MET A 178 2.67 15.73 -10.72
C MET A 178 3.37 14.78 -11.70
N ARG A 179 3.79 13.61 -11.23
CA ARG A 179 4.48 12.60 -12.04
C ARG A 179 3.53 11.76 -12.88
N HIS A 180 2.37 11.45 -12.31
CA HIS A 180 1.34 10.59 -12.91
C HIS A 180 -0.02 11.32 -12.88
N PRO A 181 -0.26 12.27 -13.79
CA PRO A 181 -1.55 12.95 -13.87
C PRO A 181 -2.70 11.97 -14.10
N GLY A 182 -3.76 12.08 -13.28
CA GLY A 182 -4.93 11.22 -13.40
C GLY A 182 -4.86 9.90 -12.62
N ILE A 183 -3.75 9.62 -11.91
CA ILE A 183 -3.64 8.44 -11.04
C ILE A 183 -4.75 8.42 -9.97
N ASP A 184 -5.32 7.26 -9.68
CA ASP A 184 -6.32 7.07 -8.64
C ASP A 184 -5.69 7.12 -7.24
N LEU A 185 -5.67 8.32 -6.67
CA LEU A 185 -5.21 8.59 -5.30
C LEU A 185 -6.41 8.66 -4.36
N ARG A 186 -6.41 7.85 -3.31
CA ARG A 186 -7.46 7.85 -2.28
C ARG A 186 -6.85 8.00 -0.90
N ILE A 187 -7.50 8.74 -0.01
CA ILE A 187 -7.00 9.01 1.34
C ILE A 187 -7.57 8.00 2.33
N VAL A 188 -6.71 7.42 3.17
CA VAL A 188 -7.09 6.64 4.35
C VAL A 188 -6.59 7.38 5.60
N VAL A 189 -7.51 7.72 6.50
CA VAL A 189 -7.13 8.25 7.82
C VAL A 189 -7.09 7.11 8.80
N ASN A 190 -5.90 6.77 9.28
CA ASN A 190 -5.68 5.69 10.24
C ASN A 190 -5.50 6.24 11.66
N MET A 191 -5.74 5.39 12.67
CA MET A 191 -5.61 5.70 14.09
C MET A 191 -6.46 6.88 14.55
N ALA A 192 -7.59 7.15 13.90
CA ALA A 192 -8.51 8.21 14.30
C ALA A 192 -9.13 7.90 15.68
N SER A 193 -9.17 8.87 16.59
CA SER A 193 -9.79 8.68 17.91
C SER A 193 -11.30 8.48 17.77
N THR A 194 -11.92 9.22 16.81
CA THR A 194 -13.32 9.08 16.43
C THR A 194 -13.51 9.22 14.93
N PRO A 195 -14.61 8.70 14.35
CA PRO A 195 -14.91 8.93 12.93
C PRO A 195 -15.00 10.40 12.56
N ALA A 196 -15.50 11.25 13.48
CA ALA A 196 -15.62 12.69 13.26
C ALA A 196 -14.25 13.38 13.15
N GLU A 197 -13.28 13.00 14.01
CA GLU A 197 -11.91 13.51 13.95
C GLU A 197 -11.20 13.01 12.70
N GLY A 198 -11.38 11.74 12.33
CA GLY A 198 -10.87 11.21 11.07
C GLY A 198 -11.41 11.99 9.85
N ARG A 199 -12.68 12.36 9.88
CA ARG A 199 -13.28 13.20 8.82
C ARG A 199 -12.67 14.59 8.77
N ARG A 200 -12.42 15.23 9.92
CA ARG A 200 -11.75 16.55 9.98
C ARG A 200 -10.32 16.48 9.39
N THR A 201 -9.59 15.44 9.74
CA THR A 201 -8.24 15.18 9.18
C THR A 201 -8.29 15.05 7.67
N PHE A 202 -9.22 14.24 7.15
CA PHE A 202 -9.46 14.09 5.72
C PHE A 202 -9.77 15.43 5.04
N GLU A 203 -10.74 16.20 5.56
CA GLU A 203 -11.14 17.49 4.98
C GLU A 203 -9.99 18.50 4.96
N THR A 204 -9.12 18.50 5.99
CA THR A 204 -7.92 19.33 6.02
C THR A 204 -6.96 18.99 4.88
N LEU A 205 -6.65 17.73 4.69
CA LEU A 205 -5.76 17.26 3.62
C LEU A 205 -6.38 17.49 2.23
N LYS A 206 -7.66 17.16 2.07
CA LYS A 206 -8.42 17.37 0.82
C LYS A 206 -8.43 18.83 0.43
N LYS A 207 -8.75 19.74 1.37
CA LYS A 207 -8.75 21.20 1.10
C LYS A 207 -7.37 21.71 0.64
N ALA A 208 -6.28 21.19 1.21
CA ALA A 208 -4.93 21.53 0.75
C ALA A 208 -4.70 21.04 -0.69
N CYS A 209 -5.10 19.80 -1.02
CA CYS A 209 -5.01 19.25 -2.37
C CYS A 209 -5.83 20.08 -3.38
N GLU A 210 -7.08 20.42 -3.04
CA GLU A 210 -7.94 21.25 -3.90
C GLU A 210 -7.38 22.65 -4.11
N SER A 211 -6.89 23.28 -3.04
CA SER A 211 -6.38 24.67 -3.11
C SER A 211 -5.11 24.79 -3.93
N PHE A 212 -4.17 23.88 -3.75
CA PHE A 212 -2.81 24.01 -4.31
C PHE A 212 -2.51 23.08 -5.49
N LEU A 213 -3.14 21.89 -5.53
CA LEU A 213 -2.88 20.88 -6.58
C LEU A 213 -4.02 20.80 -7.60
N LYS A 214 -5.18 21.39 -7.31
CA LYS A 214 -6.40 21.32 -8.15
C LYS A 214 -6.91 19.89 -8.37
N ILE A 215 -6.67 19.00 -7.41
CA ILE A 215 -7.19 17.63 -7.37
C ILE A 215 -7.97 17.42 -6.07
N SER A 216 -8.93 16.49 -6.09
CA SER A 216 -9.78 16.18 -4.95
C SER A 216 -9.76 14.67 -4.68
N PRO A 217 -8.68 14.13 -4.05
CA PRO A 217 -8.60 12.72 -3.73
C PRO A 217 -9.75 12.31 -2.80
N PRO A 218 -10.53 11.25 -3.14
CA PRO A 218 -11.63 10.82 -2.30
C PRO A 218 -11.15 10.15 -1.00
N LEU A 219 -12.03 10.13 0.00
CA LEU A 219 -11.86 9.35 1.22
C LEU A 219 -12.13 7.88 0.91
N ALA A 220 -11.12 7.02 1.07
CA ALA A 220 -11.28 5.58 0.98
C ALA A 220 -11.83 4.99 2.29
N GLY A 221 -11.37 5.49 3.43
CA GLY A 221 -11.84 5.04 4.74
C GLY A 221 -11.20 5.77 5.92
N ILE A 222 -11.85 5.61 7.07
CA ILE A 222 -11.33 6.04 8.37
C ILE A 222 -11.20 4.80 9.22
N VAL A 223 -10.00 4.55 9.76
CA VAL A 223 -9.73 3.43 10.65
C VAL A 223 -9.53 3.97 12.05
N ARG A 224 -10.40 3.56 12.96
CA ARG A 224 -10.37 3.98 14.36
C ARG A 224 -9.17 3.40 15.10
N ARG A 225 -8.62 4.17 16.01
CA ARG A 225 -7.59 3.69 16.95
C ARG A 225 -8.17 2.57 17.81
N ASP A 226 -7.48 1.43 17.82
CA ASP A 226 -7.91 0.25 18.56
C ASP A 226 -6.70 -0.42 19.23
N ASN A 227 -6.79 -0.64 20.53
CA ASN A 227 -5.72 -1.29 21.30
C ASN A 227 -5.51 -2.77 20.89
N LYS A 228 -6.53 -3.39 20.29
CA LYS A 228 -6.47 -4.75 19.75
C LYS A 228 -5.42 -4.88 18.64
N VAL A 229 -5.15 -3.81 17.90
CA VAL A 229 -4.09 -3.79 16.87
C VAL A 229 -2.73 -4.16 17.45
N ARG A 230 -2.33 -3.56 18.58
CA ARG A 230 -1.05 -3.89 19.23
C ARG A 230 -1.01 -5.33 19.74
N ASP A 231 -2.13 -5.83 20.23
CA ASP A 231 -2.27 -7.21 20.69
C ASP A 231 -2.05 -8.19 19.52
N THR A 232 -2.64 -7.92 18.35
CA THR A 232 -2.50 -8.78 17.16
C THR A 232 -1.08 -8.83 16.65
N ILE A 233 -0.38 -7.67 16.59
CA ILE A 233 1.02 -7.61 16.16
C ILE A 233 1.91 -8.43 17.11
N ARG A 234 1.70 -8.31 18.44
CA ARG A 234 2.48 -9.08 19.43
C ARG A 234 2.29 -10.58 19.33
N HIS A 235 1.09 -11.02 18.92
CA HIS A 235 0.77 -12.43 18.77
C HIS A 235 0.92 -12.94 17.32
N GLN A 236 1.43 -12.09 16.42
CA GLN A 236 1.66 -12.45 15.02
C GLN A 236 0.41 -13.04 14.35
N MET A 237 -0.75 -12.48 14.68
CA MET A 237 -2.03 -12.99 14.21
C MET A 237 -2.88 -11.84 13.65
N PRO A 238 -3.42 -11.95 12.41
CA PRO A 238 -4.27 -10.92 11.82
C PRO A 238 -5.49 -10.58 12.67
N ILE A 239 -5.88 -9.30 12.71
CA ILE A 239 -6.98 -8.82 13.57
C ILE A 239 -8.32 -9.45 13.23
N LEU A 240 -8.59 -9.74 11.96
CA LEU A 240 -9.84 -10.38 11.53
C LEU A 240 -9.96 -11.83 12.00
N MET A 241 -8.86 -12.47 12.42
CA MET A 241 -8.87 -13.78 13.08
C MET A 241 -9.02 -13.65 14.59
N ARG A 242 -8.19 -12.78 15.20
CA ARG A 242 -8.08 -12.68 16.66
C ARG A 242 -9.17 -11.83 17.30
N HIS A 243 -9.54 -10.73 16.66
CA HIS A 243 -10.53 -9.76 17.14
C HIS A 243 -11.46 -9.29 16.01
N PRO A 244 -12.24 -10.19 15.39
CA PRO A 244 -13.04 -9.87 14.19
C PRO A 244 -14.10 -8.78 14.43
N ASN A 245 -14.57 -8.62 15.65
CA ASN A 245 -15.60 -7.64 16.04
C ASN A 245 -14.98 -6.36 16.63
N SER A 246 -13.70 -6.11 16.41
CA SER A 246 -13.05 -4.87 16.85
C SER A 246 -13.36 -3.73 15.88
N HIS A 247 -13.34 -2.50 16.40
CA HIS A 247 -13.62 -1.34 15.56
C HIS A 247 -12.67 -1.22 14.36
N ALA A 248 -11.39 -1.48 14.56
CA ALA A 248 -10.41 -1.44 13.47
C ALA A 248 -10.67 -2.55 12.42
N ALA A 249 -11.11 -3.74 12.83
CA ALA A 249 -11.49 -4.82 11.92
C ALA A 249 -12.70 -4.42 11.06
N GLU A 250 -13.76 -3.91 11.68
CA GLU A 250 -14.96 -3.43 10.99
C GLU A 250 -14.65 -2.33 9.96
N ASP A 251 -13.79 -1.39 10.34
CA ASP A 251 -13.40 -0.26 9.50
C ASP A 251 -12.62 -0.73 8.25
N ILE A 252 -11.69 -1.69 8.40
CA ILE A 252 -10.95 -2.25 7.26
C ILE A 252 -11.86 -3.13 6.38
N GLU A 253 -12.78 -3.89 6.94
CA GLU A 253 -13.76 -4.61 6.12
C GLU A 253 -14.66 -3.65 5.33
N GLY A 254 -15.02 -2.51 5.90
CA GLY A 254 -15.71 -1.42 5.20
C GLY A 254 -14.90 -0.86 4.04
N LEU A 255 -13.61 -0.60 4.28
CA LEU A 255 -12.65 -0.16 3.26
C LEU A 255 -12.54 -1.18 2.11
N ALA A 256 -12.36 -2.47 2.44
CA ALA A 256 -12.25 -3.54 1.46
C ALA A 256 -13.51 -3.64 0.58
N ARG A 257 -14.71 -3.56 1.19
CA ARG A 257 -15.99 -3.54 0.42
C ARG A 257 -16.05 -2.36 -0.55
N GLY A 258 -15.61 -1.17 -0.15
CA GLY A 258 -15.56 0.01 -1.02
C GLY A 258 -14.60 -0.16 -2.21
N LEU A 259 -13.49 -0.87 -2.02
CA LEU A 259 -12.51 -1.15 -3.08
C LEU A 259 -12.94 -2.27 -4.04
N VAL A 260 -13.78 -3.20 -3.59
CA VAL A 260 -14.33 -4.27 -4.43
C VAL A 260 -15.52 -3.80 -5.25
N ALA A 261 -16.32 -2.88 -4.70
CA ALA A 261 -17.51 -2.33 -5.38
C ALA A 261 -17.19 -1.26 -6.43
N ALA A 262 -15.98 -0.70 -6.42
CA ALA A 262 -15.55 0.24 -7.46
C ALA A 262 -15.34 -0.53 -8.77
N PRO A 263 -15.94 -0.06 -9.89
CA PRO A 263 -15.84 -0.70 -11.20
C PRO A 263 -14.41 -0.72 -11.73
#